data_3922d73665e2b3d8979d7ccf49d5a94a
#
_entry.id   3922d73665e2b3d8979d7ccf49d5a94a
#
_cell.length_a   1.000
_cell.length_b   1.000
_cell.length_c   1.000
_cell.angle_alpha   90.00
_cell.angle_beta   90.00
_cell.angle_gamma   90.00
#
_symmetry.space_group_name_H-M   'P 1'
#
loop_
_entity.id
_entity.type
_entity.pdbx_description
1 polymer ?
#
loop_
_entity_poly.entity_id
_entity_poly.type
_entity_poly.pdbx_seq_one_letter_code
_entity_poly.pdbx_strand_id
1 'polypeptide(L)'
;EISCSLVGSEMCIRDRDSICHLDKDLDQLRVVDQWTYHSRLYRAASYVASKSNLELIQLTSFGCGLDAVTSDQVAEILNARGKIYTLIKIDEGSNLGAIRIRIRSLKATIEKQAKNKKLIYPKYQPLKVPFTKKMKEEGYTILCPQMSPIHFQFVETAMQESGYNLVVLPSVDKGAVDAGLKYVNNDACYPSILVTGQIM
;
A
#
# COMPACT_ATOMS: atom_id res chain seq x y z
N GLU A 1 8.22 -4.20 -26.48
CA GLU A 1 7.64 -2.88 -26.77
C GLU A 1 6.19 -3.05 -27.15
N ILE A 2 5.28 -2.74 -26.23
CA ILE A 2 3.85 -2.61 -26.52
C ILE A 2 3.61 -1.14 -26.82
N SER A 3 3.69 -0.77 -28.09
CA SER A 3 3.22 0.54 -28.52
C SER A 3 1.71 0.49 -28.66
N CYS A 4 1.00 1.02 -27.69
CA CYS A 4 -0.43 1.21 -27.80
C CYS A 4 -0.71 2.67 -28.13
N SER A 5 -1.04 2.95 -29.38
CA SER A 5 -1.55 4.26 -29.81
C SER A 5 -2.96 4.43 -29.26
N LEU A 6 -3.09 4.97 -28.07
CA LEU A 6 -4.37 5.50 -27.59
C LEU A 6 -4.60 6.87 -28.26
N VAL A 7 -5.65 6.92 -29.07
CA VAL A 7 -6.17 8.04 -29.85
C VAL A 7 -5.72 9.42 -29.32
N GLY A 8 -4.84 10.06 -30.06
CA GLY A 8 -4.61 11.51 -29.99
C GLY A 8 -3.55 12.03 -29.02
N SER A 9 -2.72 11.16 -28.40
CA SER A 9 -1.52 11.60 -27.68
C SER A 9 -0.46 10.50 -27.71
N GLU A 10 0.75 10.88 -28.08
CA GLU A 10 1.93 9.99 -28.12
C GLU A 10 2.36 9.60 -26.69
N MET A 11 1.61 8.69 -26.04
CA MET A 11 2.02 8.10 -24.79
C MET A 11 2.63 6.72 -25.07
N CYS A 12 3.92 6.57 -24.77
CA CYS A 12 4.58 5.27 -24.80
C CYS A 12 4.32 4.55 -23.47
N ILE A 13 3.81 3.33 -23.55
CA ILE A 13 3.65 2.45 -22.39
C ILE A 13 4.88 1.56 -22.28
N ARG A 14 5.45 1.50 -21.07
CA ARG A 14 6.50 0.55 -20.72
C ARG A 14 6.05 -0.28 -19.55
N ASP A 15 6.41 -1.56 -19.59
CA ASP A 15 6.13 -2.43 -18.46
C ASP A 15 7.16 -2.22 -17.32
N ARG A 16 6.80 -2.72 -16.15
CA ARG A 16 7.63 -2.67 -14.95
C ARG A 16 9.01 -3.28 -15.15
N ASP A 17 9.09 -4.41 -15.85
CA ASP A 17 10.31 -5.19 -15.97
C ASP A 17 11.32 -4.51 -16.89
N SER A 18 10.88 -3.64 -17.80
CA SER A 18 11.75 -2.84 -18.64
C SER A 18 12.51 -1.73 -17.90
N ILE A 19 12.07 -1.33 -16.71
CA ILE A 19 12.64 -0.20 -15.97
C ILE A 19 13.12 -0.53 -14.55
N CYS A 20 12.70 -1.63 -13.95
CA CYS A 20 13.00 -1.95 -12.55
C CYS A 20 14.49 -2.18 -12.27
N HIS A 21 15.29 -2.49 -13.29
CA HIS A 21 16.74 -2.68 -13.17
C HIS A 21 17.53 -1.36 -13.24
N LEU A 22 16.88 -0.26 -13.60
CA LEU A 22 17.51 1.05 -13.79
C LEU A 22 17.69 1.81 -12.47
N ASP A 23 16.94 1.44 -11.43
CA ASP A 23 17.09 1.99 -10.09
C ASP A 23 17.83 1.00 -9.19
N LYS A 24 18.99 1.40 -8.70
CA LYS A 24 19.84 0.59 -7.84
C LYS A 24 19.61 0.89 -6.36
N ASP A 25 19.12 2.07 -6.04
CA ASP A 25 18.98 2.55 -4.67
C ASP A 25 17.49 2.69 -4.32
N LEU A 26 16.95 1.64 -3.69
CA LEU A 26 15.62 1.73 -3.09
C LEU A 26 15.69 2.61 -1.83
N ASP A 27 14.81 3.58 -1.74
CA ASP A 27 14.54 4.28 -0.47
C ASP A 27 14.10 3.25 0.59
N GLN A 28 14.27 3.61 1.86
CA GLN A 28 13.90 2.73 2.97
C GLN A 28 12.41 2.38 2.89
N LEU A 29 12.12 1.09 2.67
CA LEU A 29 10.76 0.60 2.63
C LEU A 29 10.19 0.43 4.05
N ARG A 30 8.90 0.66 4.22
CA ARG A 30 8.18 0.35 5.45
C ARG A 30 7.96 -1.16 5.61
N VAL A 31 7.81 -1.85 4.50
CA VAL A 31 7.56 -3.29 4.41
C VAL A 31 8.85 -4.08 4.25
N VAL A 32 8.79 -5.36 4.56
CA VAL A 32 9.89 -6.29 4.31
C VAL A 32 9.92 -6.63 2.81
N ASP A 33 11.04 -6.34 2.15
CA ASP A 33 11.25 -6.66 0.74
C ASP A 33 11.83 -8.07 0.60
N GLN A 34 10.96 -9.06 0.46
CA GLN A 34 11.36 -10.46 0.38
C GLN A 34 10.82 -11.20 -0.85
N TRP A 35 9.92 -10.59 -1.62
CA TRP A 35 9.36 -11.19 -2.83
C TRP A 35 9.85 -10.46 -4.08
N THR A 36 10.55 -11.18 -4.94
CA THR A 36 11.13 -10.64 -6.17
C THR A 36 10.13 -9.85 -7.02
N TYR A 37 8.88 -10.31 -7.10
CA TYR A 37 7.85 -9.67 -7.89
C TYR A 37 7.48 -8.27 -7.37
N HIS A 38 7.34 -8.13 -6.07
CA HIS A 38 7.02 -6.87 -5.40
C HIS A 38 8.23 -5.94 -5.35
N SER A 39 9.44 -6.50 -5.12
CA SER A 39 10.70 -5.78 -5.18
C SER A 39 10.89 -5.05 -6.52
N ARG A 40 10.58 -5.72 -7.63
CA ARG A 40 10.63 -5.09 -8.97
C ARG A 40 9.65 -3.92 -9.09
N LEU A 41 8.46 -4.02 -8.48
CA LEU A 41 7.47 -2.95 -8.50
C LEU A 41 7.93 -1.75 -7.68
N TYR A 42 8.51 -1.96 -6.49
CA TYR A 42 9.08 -0.88 -5.68
C TYR A 42 10.22 -0.15 -6.41
N ARG A 43 11.11 -0.89 -7.06
CA ARG A 43 12.20 -0.31 -7.86
C ARG A 43 11.66 0.48 -9.05
N ALA A 44 10.68 -0.05 -9.76
CA ALA A 44 10.03 0.68 -10.84
C ALA A 44 9.35 1.96 -10.35
N ALA A 45 8.67 1.90 -9.19
CA ALA A 45 8.05 3.07 -8.59
C ALA A 45 9.09 4.13 -8.18
N SER A 46 10.21 3.74 -7.58
CA SER A 46 11.32 4.64 -7.22
C SER A 46 11.92 5.28 -8.47
N TYR A 47 12.17 4.49 -9.51
CA TYR A 47 12.66 5.02 -10.78
C TYR A 47 11.70 6.04 -11.40
N VAL A 48 10.41 5.71 -11.51
CA VAL A 48 9.38 6.64 -12.02
C VAL A 48 9.30 7.89 -11.17
N ALA A 49 9.38 7.76 -9.85
CA ALA A 49 9.36 8.89 -8.92
C ALA A 49 10.53 9.86 -9.14
N SER A 50 11.68 9.36 -9.65
CA SER A 50 12.86 10.20 -9.97
C SER A 50 12.78 10.90 -11.32
N LYS A 51 11.81 10.56 -12.19
CA LYS A 51 11.71 11.08 -13.56
C LYS A 51 10.48 11.97 -13.73
N SER A 52 10.67 13.16 -14.31
CA SER A 52 9.58 14.13 -14.53
C SER A 52 8.62 13.73 -15.65
N ASN A 53 9.07 12.92 -16.59
CA ASN A 53 8.34 12.52 -17.80
C ASN A 53 7.69 11.13 -17.72
N LEU A 54 7.72 10.50 -16.55
CA LEU A 54 7.11 9.18 -16.34
C LEU A 54 6.03 9.26 -15.26
N GLU A 55 4.96 8.51 -15.46
CA GLU A 55 3.92 8.28 -14.46
C GLU A 55 3.66 6.77 -14.33
N LEU A 56 3.25 6.33 -13.15
CA LEU A 56 3.01 4.93 -12.85
C LEU A 56 1.52 4.64 -12.74
N ILE A 57 1.07 3.63 -13.48
CA ILE A 57 -0.26 3.05 -13.33
C ILE A 57 -0.08 1.62 -12.86
N GLN A 58 -0.57 1.31 -11.68
CA GLN A 58 -0.57 -0.06 -11.16
C GLN A 58 -1.90 -0.73 -11.50
N LEU A 59 -1.79 -1.95 -12.05
CA LEU A 59 -2.94 -2.83 -12.28
C LEU A 59 -3.05 -3.81 -11.11
N THR A 60 -4.26 -4.00 -10.59
CA THR A 60 -4.55 -4.99 -9.54
C THR A 60 -5.87 -5.68 -9.83
N SER A 61 -5.99 -6.95 -9.51
CA SER A 61 -7.26 -7.67 -9.59
C SER A 61 -8.02 -7.64 -8.27
N PHE A 62 -7.33 -7.88 -7.17
CA PHE A 62 -7.91 -7.84 -5.83
C PHE A 62 -7.07 -6.93 -4.94
N GLY A 63 -7.69 -6.14 -4.07
CA GLY A 63 -7.00 -5.35 -3.05
C GLY A 63 -6.74 -6.17 -1.79
N CYS A 64 -6.21 -7.38 -1.89
CA CYS A 64 -6.00 -8.27 -0.75
C CYS A 64 -4.61 -8.92 -0.75
N GLY A 65 -4.24 -9.50 0.39
CA GLY A 65 -2.95 -10.16 0.57
C GLY A 65 -1.77 -9.20 0.33
N LEU A 66 -0.77 -9.68 -0.38
CA LEU A 66 0.44 -8.90 -0.68
C LEU A 66 0.17 -7.67 -1.54
N ASP A 67 -0.83 -7.71 -2.41
CA ASP A 67 -1.17 -6.57 -3.27
C ASP A 67 -1.67 -5.37 -2.47
N ALA A 68 -2.38 -5.58 -1.36
CA ALA A 68 -2.80 -4.50 -0.48
C ALA A 68 -1.61 -3.75 0.12
N VAL A 69 -0.63 -4.50 0.66
CA VAL A 69 0.61 -3.94 1.23
C VAL A 69 1.46 -3.27 0.15
N THR A 70 1.55 -3.90 -1.01
CA THR A 70 2.35 -3.39 -2.14
C THR A 70 1.78 -2.09 -2.69
N SER A 71 0.45 -1.99 -2.82
CA SER A 71 -0.23 -0.79 -3.31
C SER A 71 0.06 0.41 -2.41
N ASP A 72 -0.02 0.22 -1.10
CA ASP A 72 0.27 1.27 -0.12
C ASP A 72 1.74 1.71 -0.17
N GLN A 73 2.66 0.75 -0.23
CA GLN A 73 4.09 1.07 -0.31
C GLN A 73 4.46 1.80 -1.60
N VAL A 74 3.87 1.42 -2.75
CA VAL A 74 4.06 2.12 -4.02
C VAL A 74 3.48 3.53 -3.96
N ALA A 75 2.30 3.69 -3.37
CA ALA A 75 1.70 5.01 -3.16
C ALA A 75 2.61 5.92 -2.31
N GLU A 76 3.19 5.38 -1.24
CA GLU A 76 4.13 6.11 -0.38
C GLU A 76 5.37 6.57 -1.15
N ILE A 77 5.99 5.69 -1.96
CA ILE A 77 7.18 6.02 -2.77
C ILE A 77 6.87 7.15 -3.76
N LEU A 78 5.74 7.08 -4.45
CA LEU A 78 5.34 8.08 -5.44
C LEU A 78 4.97 9.40 -4.78
N ASN A 79 4.15 9.37 -3.72
CA ASN A 79 3.70 10.56 -3.00
C ASN A 79 4.86 11.31 -2.35
N ALA A 80 5.87 10.60 -1.84
CA ALA A 80 7.07 11.22 -1.24
C ALA A 80 7.81 12.14 -2.22
N ARG A 81 7.66 11.93 -3.53
CA ARG A 81 8.28 12.73 -4.59
C ARG A 81 7.27 13.50 -5.44
N GLY A 82 6.04 13.64 -4.94
CA GLY A 82 4.99 14.43 -5.58
C GLY A 82 4.41 13.84 -6.84
N LYS A 83 4.58 12.53 -7.04
CA LYS A 83 3.97 11.81 -8.14
C LYS A 83 2.57 11.34 -7.81
N ILE A 84 1.74 11.22 -8.84
CA ILE A 84 0.38 10.73 -8.71
C ILE A 84 0.41 9.21 -8.72
N TYR A 85 -0.18 8.59 -7.68
CA TYR A 85 -0.43 7.16 -7.69
C TYR A 85 -1.77 6.86 -8.36
N THR A 86 -1.74 6.04 -9.41
CA THR A 86 -2.95 5.62 -10.13
C THR A 86 -3.08 4.10 -10.06
N LEU A 87 -4.09 3.64 -9.32
CA LEU A 87 -4.46 2.24 -9.21
C LEU A 87 -5.67 1.96 -10.11
N ILE A 88 -5.56 0.95 -10.98
CA ILE A 88 -6.66 0.46 -11.81
C ILE A 88 -6.96 -0.98 -11.41
N LYS A 89 -8.17 -1.20 -10.90
CA LYS A 89 -8.67 -2.53 -10.59
C LYS A 89 -9.19 -3.18 -11.87
N ILE A 90 -8.70 -4.38 -12.15
CA ILE A 90 -9.09 -5.20 -13.29
C ILE A 90 -9.67 -6.51 -12.74
N ASP A 91 -10.95 -6.75 -12.99
CA ASP A 91 -11.63 -7.98 -12.66
C ASP A 91 -12.43 -8.49 -13.89
N GLU A 92 -13.07 -9.64 -13.78
CA GLU A 92 -13.85 -10.23 -14.85
C GLU A 92 -15.03 -9.35 -15.30
N GLY A 93 -15.53 -8.50 -14.41
CA GLY A 93 -16.59 -7.51 -14.66
C GLY A 93 -16.08 -6.11 -14.98
N SER A 94 -14.80 -5.96 -15.35
CA SER A 94 -14.16 -4.65 -15.52
C SER A 94 -14.91 -3.74 -16.51
N ASN A 95 -15.37 -2.62 -15.99
CA ASN A 95 -16.02 -1.60 -16.81
C ASN A 95 -14.94 -0.70 -17.45
N LEU A 96 -14.72 -0.88 -18.75
CA LEU A 96 -13.80 -0.05 -19.54
C LEU A 96 -14.08 1.45 -19.42
N GLY A 97 -15.33 1.83 -19.15
CA GLY A 97 -15.72 3.23 -18.90
C GLY A 97 -15.03 3.82 -17.67
N ALA A 98 -15.01 3.09 -16.55
CA ALA A 98 -14.34 3.51 -15.33
C ALA A 98 -12.82 3.64 -15.53
N ILE A 99 -12.22 2.70 -16.24
CA ILE A 99 -10.79 2.74 -16.58
C ILE A 99 -10.46 3.99 -17.42
N ARG A 100 -11.27 4.26 -18.45
CA ARG A 100 -11.10 5.46 -19.29
C ARG A 100 -11.22 6.76 -18.50
N ILE A 101 -12.16 6.84 -17.55
CA ILE A 101 -12.32 8.02 -16.68
C ILE A 101 -11.07 8.20 -15.82
N ARG A 102 -10.54 7.14 -15.19
CA ARG A 102 -9.32 7.22 -14.38
C ARG A 102 -8.11 7.68 -15.20
N ILE A 103 -7.92 7.15 -16.41
CA ILE A 103 -6.82 7.56 -17.28
C ILE A 103 -6.98 9.03 -17.73
N ARG A 104 -8.19 9.46 -18.07
CA ARG A 104 -8.46 10.87 -18.40
C ARG A 104 -8.21 11.81 -17.23
N SER A 105 -8.61 11.40 -16.02
CA SER A 105 -8.35 12.15 -14.80
C SER A 105 -6.86 12.28 -14.51
N LEU A 106 -6.10 11.18 -14.66
CA LEU A 106 -4.64 11.21 -14.54
C LEU A 106 -4.03 12.22 -15.53
N LYS A 107 -4.39 12.13 -16.81
CA LYS A 107 -3.89 13.05 -17.85
C LYS A 107 -4.18 14.52 -17.51
N ALA A 108 -5.43 14.83 -17.15
CA ALA A 108 -5.82 16.18 -16.76
C ALA A 108 -5.05 16.71 -15.54
N THR A 109 -4.77 15.82 -14.59
CA THR A 109 -4.00 16.18 -13.39
C THR A 109 -2.53 16.44 -13.72
N ILE A 110 -1.91 15.63 -14.58
CA ILE A 110 -0.53 15.85 -15.08
C ILE A 110 -0.43 17.20 -15.79
N GLU A 111 -1.38 17.52 -16.69
CA GLU A 111 -1.42 18.80 -17.40
C GLU A 111 -1.55 19.98 -16.43
N LYS A 112 -2.36 19.84 -15.39
CA LYS A 112 -2.53 20.87 -14.36
C LYS A 112 -1.28 21.02 -13.49
N GLN A 113 -0.63 19.92 -13.12
CA GLN A 113 0.63 19.97 -12.35
C GLN A 113 1.77 20.58 -13.15
N ALA A 114 1.87 20.30 -14.45
CA ALA A 114 2.86 20.92 -15.33
C ALA A 114 2.72 22.45 -15.39
N LYS A 115 1.49 22.97 -15.26
CA LYS A 115 1.20 24.42 -15.20
C LYS A 115 1.48 25.03 -13.82
N ASN A 116 1.34 24.25 -12.74
CA ASN A 116 1.50 24.72 -11.36
C ASN A 116 2.84 24.23 -10.77
N LYS A 117 3.93 24.91 -11.07
CA LYS A 117 5.31 24.57 -10.65
C LYS A 117 5.59 24.60 -9.14
N LYS A 118 4.61 24.70 -8.25
CA LYS A 118 4.80 24.90 -6.79
C LYS A 118 4.00 23.95 -5.89
N LEU A 119 3.86 22.69 -6.22
CA LEU A 119 3.39 21.73 -5.23
C LEU A 119 4.61 21.19 -4.46
N ILE A 120 4.89 21.78 -3.32
CA ILE A 120 5.86 21.23 -2.36
C ILE A 120 5.10 20.11 -1.61
N TYR A 121 5.39 18.87 -1.95
CA TYR A 121 4.87 17.73 -1.21
C TYR A 121 5.73 17.51 0.04
N PRO A 122 5.13 17.35 1.21
CA PRO A 122 5.89 17.00 2.40
C PRO A 122 6.62 15.69 2.15
N LYS A 123 7.91 15.66 2.48
CA LYS A 123 8.70 14.43 2.40
C LYS A 123 8.08 13.41 3.34
N TYR A 124 7.49 12.36 2.80
CA TYR A 124 6.94 11.28 3.60
C TYR A 124 8.09 10.61 4.37
N GLN A 125 8.00 10.62 5.67
CA GLN A 125 8.85 9.81 6.53
C GLN A 125 7.95 8.76 7.18
N PRO A 126 8.17 7.47 6.92
CA PRO A 126 7.40 6.43 7.57
C PRO A 126 7.60 6.55 9.08
N LEU A 127 6.50 6.69 9.80
CA LEU A 127 6.52 6.75 11.26
C LEU A 127 6.79 5.35 11.80
N LYS A 128 8.04 4.91 11.78
CA LYS A 128 8.47 3.70 12.46
C LYS A 128 8.80 4.07 13.90
N VAL A 129 7.86 3.83 14.79
CA VAL A 129 8.13 3.86 16.22
C VAL A 129 8.53 2.45 16.63
N PRO A 130 9.83 2.18 16.84
CA PRO A 130 10.25 0.84 17.26
C PRO A 130 9.80 0.62 18.71
N PHE A 131 9.34 -0.59 19.01
CA PHE A 131 9.11 -0.99 20.38
C PHE A 131 10.47 -1.08 21.12
N THR A 132 10.63 -0.27 22.16
CA THR A 132 11.90 -0.13 22.87
C THR A 132 11.95 -0.97 24.15
N LYS A 133 13.15 -1.25 24.67
CA LYS A 133 13.30 -1.89 25.98
C LYS A 133 12.60 -1.12 27.10
N LYS A 134 12.66 0.21 27.04
CA LYS A 134 11.96 1.09 27.98
C LYS A 134 10.45 0.87 27.98
N MET A 135 9.84 0.77 26.80
CA MET A 135 8.39 0.46 26.67
C MET A 135 8.04 -0.90 27.28
N LYS A 136 8.94 -1.88 27.15
CA LYS A 136 8.75 -3.18 27.78
C LYS A 136 8.81 -3.06 29.31
N GLU A 137 9.80 -2.35 29.85
CA GLU A 137 9.99 -2.12 31.29
C GLU A 137 8.82 -1.31 31.90
N GLU A 138 8.28 -0.36 31.15
CA GLU A 138 7.10 0.43 31.54
C GLU A 138 5.78 -0.33 31.38
N GLY A 139 5.80 -1.57 30.92
CA GLY A 139 4.61 -2.43 30.83
C GLY A 139 3.62 -2.04 29.74
N TYR A 140 4.08 -1.44 28.63
CA TYR A 140 3.20 -1.08 27.52
C TYR A 140 2.43 -2.30 27.01
N THR A 141 1.13 -2.15 26.88
CA THR A 141 0.26 -3.21 26.35
C THR A 141 0.36 -3.28 24.83
N ILE A 142 0.66 -4.48 24.33
CA ILE A 142 0.67 -4.79 22.90
C ILE A 142 -0.67 -5.42 22.57
N LEU A 143 -1.51 -4.69 21.81
CA LEU A 143 -2.77 -5.23 21.30
C LEU A 143 -2.50 -6.12 20.10
N CYS A 144 -2.96 -7.36 20.16
CA CYS A 144 -2.76 -8.35 19.11
C CYS A 144 -4.11 -8.78 18.52
N PRO A 145 -4.53 -8.21 17.38
CA PRO A 145 -5.71 -8.70 16.69
C PRO A 145 -5.48 -10.12 16.20
N GLN A 146 -6.48 -10.97 16.36
CA GLN A 146 -6.37 -12.39 16.05
C GLN A 146 -7.10 -12.79 14.77
N MET A 147 -6.56 -13.80 14.08
CA MET A 147 -7.21 -14.47 12.96
C MET A 147 -7.34 -15.98 13.15
N SER A 148 -6.71 -16.55 14.19
CA SER A 148 -6.76 -17.96 14.53
C SER A 148 -6.63 -18.13 16.05
N PRO A 149 -7.71 -18.37 16.76
CA PRO A 149 -7.73 -18.40 18.23
C PRO A 149 -6.67 -19.31 18.84
N ILE A 150 -6.55 -20.53 18.35
CA ILE A 150 -5.61 -21.52 18.90
C ILE A 150 -4.16 -21.04 18.77
N HIS A 151 -3.77 -20.58 17.60
CA HIS A 151 -2.40 -20.11 17.36
C HIS A 151 -2.06 -18.87 18.19
N PHE A 152 -3.01 -17.95 18.31
CA PHE A 152 -2.79 -16.70 19.04
C PHE A 152 -2.72 -16.90 20.55
N GLN A 153 -3.36 -17.93 21.11
CA GLN A 153 -3.18 -18.33 22.51
C GLN A 153 -1.72 -18.75 22.80
N PHE A 154 -1.11 -19.51 21.90
CA PHE A 154 0.32 -19.85 22.02
C PHE A 154 1.21 -18.62 21.94
N VAL A 155 0.93 -17.71 20.99
CA VAL A 155 1.68 -16.46 20.85
C VAL A 155 1.55 -15.60 22.11
N GLU A 156 0.35 -15.47 22.67
CA GLU A 156 0.10 -14.73 23.89
C GLU A 156 0.92 -15.28 25.05
N THR A 157 0.83 -16.59 25.31
CA THR A 157 1.59 -17.24 26.37
C THR A 157 3.10 -17.06 26.21
N ALA A 158 3.63 -17.32 25.01
CA ALA A 158 5.06 -17.20 24.74
C ALA A 158 5.59 -15.75 24.92
N MET A 159 4.81 -14.77 24.52
CA MET A 159 5.16 -13.35 24.65
C MET A 159 5.08 -12.90 26.12
N GLN A 160 4.06 -13.33 26.85
CA GLN A 160 3.91 -13.03 28.28
C GLN A 160 5.04 -13.66 29.10
N GLU A 161 5.40 -14.92 28.85
CA GLU A 161 6.57 -15.57 29.46
C GLU A 161 7.89 -14.88 29.14
N SER A 162 7.98 -14.27 27.95
CA SER A 162 9.12 -13.44 27.56
C SER A 162 9.11 -12.05 28.17
N GLY A 163 8.13 -11.74 29.04
CA GLY A 163 8.00 -10.48 29.75
C GLY A 163 7.40 -9.34 28.94
N TYR A 164 6.61 -9.63 27.91
CA TYR A 164 5.82 -8.64 27.17
C TYR A 164 4.37 -8.67 27.66
N ASN A 165 3.78 -7.50 27.82
CA ASN A 165 2.35 -7.39 28.14
C ASN A 165 1.54 -7.42 26.82
N LEU A 166 1.34 -8.61 26.26
CA LEU A 166 0.57 -8.84 25.04
C LEU A 166 -0.83 -9.31 25.41
N VAL A 167 -1.82 -8.71 24.78
CA VAL A 167 -3.24 -9.05 24.93
C VAL A 167 -3.82 -9.38 23.56
N VAL A 168 -4.29 -10.61 23.40
CA VAL A 168 -5.01 -11.03 22.20
C VAL A 168 -6.44 -10.55 22.26
N LEU A 169 -6.86 -9.84 21.22
CA LEU A 169 -8.22 -9.28 21.15
C LEU A 169 -9.21 -10.40 20.84
N PRO A 170 -10.25 -10.59 21.67
CA PRO A 170 -11.10 -11.78 21.60
C PRO A 170 -12.17 -11.73 20.53
N SER A 171 -12.51 -10.54 20.05
CA SER A 171 -13.71 -10.34 19.24
C SER A 171 -13.49 -10.69 17.77
N VAL A 172 -14.27 -11.65 17.27
CA VAL A 172 -14.39 -12.01 15.85
C VAL A 172 -15.87 -12.00 15.43
N ASP A 173 -16.68 -11.24 16.13
CA ASP A 173 -18.14 -11.18 15.98
C ASP A 173 -18.58 -10.06 15.01
N LYS A 174 -19.88 -9.95 14.87
CA LYS A 174 -20.50 -8.90 14.05
C LYS A 174 -20.13 -7.50 14.51
N GLY A 175 -19.90 -7.29 15.79
CA GLY A 175 -19.52 -5.98 16.35
C GLY A 175 -18.19 -5.50 15.80
N ALA A 176 -17.20 -6.39 15.69
CA ALA A 176 -15.91 -6.08 15.07
C ALA A 176 -16.08 -5.73 13.58
N VAL A 177 -16.92 -6.47 12.85
CA VAL A 177 -17.21 -6.16 11.44
C VAL A 177 -17.87 -4.79 11.31
N ASP A 178 -18.90 -4.51 12.09
CA ASP A 178 -19.63 -3.25 12.04
C ASP A 178 -18.73 -2.04 12.44
N ALA A 179 -17.82 -2.24 13.39
CA ALA A 179 -16.81 -1.24 13.74
C ALA A 179 -15.81 -1.04 12.60
N GLY A 180 -15.26 -2.12 12.05
CA GLY A 180 -14.29 -2.06 10.95
C GLY A 180 -14.83 -1.36 9.70
N LEU A 181 -16.07 -1.61 9.33
CA LEU A 181 -16.73 -0.98 8.17
C LEU A 181 -16.87 0.55 8.29
N LYS A 182 -16.76 1.11 9.48
CA LYS A 182 -16.79 2.57 9.68
C LYS A 182 -15.46 3.23 9.30
N TYR A 183 -14.36 2.49 9.40
CA TYR A 183 -13.00 3.04 9.26
C TYR A 183 -12.24 2.51 8.04
N VAL A 184 -12.68 1.39 7.47
CA VAL A 184 -12.04 0.73 6.33
C VAL A 184 -12.91 0.87 5.09
N ASN A 185 -12.29 1.10 3.94
CA ASN A 185 -13.00 1.11 2.66
C ASN A 185 -13.64 -0.26 2.40
N ASN A 186 -14.87 -0.27 1.88
CA ASN A 186 -15.62 -1.49 1.52
C ASN A 186 -14.89 -2.38 0.49
N ASP A 187 -13.95 -1.82 -0.28
CA ASP A 187 -13.11 -2.56 -1.22
C ASP A 187 -11.95 -3.31 -0.53
N ALA A 188 -11.72 -3.09 0.77
CA ALA A 188 -10.72 -3.82 1.53
C ALA A 188 -11.14 -5.28 1.76
N CYS A 189 -10.15 -6.17 1.91
CA CYS A 189 -10.43 -7.57 2.20
C CYS A 189 -11.09 -7.74 3.57
N TYR A 190 -11.95 -8.74 3.71
CA TYR A 190 -12.67 -9.02 4.95
C TYR A 190 -11.75 -9.13 6.19
N PRO A 191 -10.59 -9.81 6.15
CA PRO A 191 -9.66 -9.81 7.28
C PRO A 191 -9.19 -8.42 7.71
N SER A 192 -8.98 -7.50 6.78
CA SER A 192 -8.59 -6.12 7.10
C SER A 192 -9.70 -5.38 7.85
N ILE A 193 -10.95 -5.57 7.44
CA ILE A 193 -12.12 -5.00 8.11
C ILE A 193 -12.20 -5.54 9.54
N LEU A 194 -12.08 -6.86 9.69
CA LEU A 194 -12.16 -7.55 10.97
C LEU A 194 -11.06 -7.11 11.95
N VAL A 195 -9.80 -7.10 11.49
CA VAL A 195 -8.65 -6.68 12.31
C VAL A 195 -8.79 -5.23 12.77
N THR A 196 -9.18 -4.34 11.86
CA THR A 196 -9.44 -2.93 12.23
C THR A 196 -10.55 -2.82 13.26
N GLY A 197 -11.64 -3.56 13.08
CA GLY A 197 -12.75 -3.54 14.01
C GLY A 197 -12.44 -4.13 15.39
N GLN A 198 -11.53 -5.09 15.49
CA GLN A 198 -11.05 -5.60 16.77
C GLN A 198 -10.26 -4.57 17.56
N ILE A 199 -9.54 -3.67 16.86
CA ILE A 199 -8.74 -2.62 17.50
C ILE A 199 -9.61 -1.45 17.95
N MET A 200 -10.70 -1.18 17.23
CA MET A 200 -11.61 -0.04 17.45
C MET A 200 -12.67 -0.34 18.50
#